data_6ca682998e946e60536cbf981c8a5722
#
_entry.id   6ca682998e946e60536cbf981c8a5722
#
_cell.length_a   1.000
_cell.length_b   1.000
_cell.length_c   1.000
_cell.angle_alpha   90.00
_cell.angle_beta   90.00
_cell.angle_gamma   90.00
#
_symmetry.space_group_name_H-M   'P 1'
#
loop_
_entity.id
_entity.type
_entity.pdbx_description
1 polymer ?
#
loop_
_entity_poly.entity_id
_entity_poly.type
_entity_poly.pdbx_seq_one_letter_code
_entity_poly.pdbx_strand_id
1 'polypeptide(L)'
;MAGSSFRFRPAALPLQGALLILLLAPASGAAPASAADLSAAVTAATAELRQGWSADPTTAALPFPSVRLLPPDASVQGTCNPKAPARVPAPRAAYCASSGEVLLDRELLEKPYGRAQPSVGRALVTYWIATALAERLLPAAPEGAGSDPLRILQATCRGGVLLGASPARKSFPDATPLLIAARSAYGDRYATAVGSASQRGYALLTGLGATATSSCDAAEMAALVKGAVPDRALLATIEQLPPPDRAYGSLLGAINSQCKPLLPKRPCPRKQ
;
A
#
# COMPACT_ATOMS: atom_id res chain seq x y z
N MET A 1 38.48 -77.87 -25.09
CA MET A 1 37.73 -76.64 -25.18
C MET A 1 36.65 -76.74 -24.15
N ALA A 2 36.85 -76.09 -23.01
CA ALA A 2 36.02 -76.23 -21.82
C ALA A 2 35.04 -75.01 -21.73
N GLY A 3 33.75 -75.28 -21.72
CA GLY A 3 32.69 -74.28 -21.57
C GLY A 3 32.26 -74.23 -20.11
N SER A 4 32.55 -73.15 -19.42
CA SER A 4 32.13 -72.88 -18.04
C SER A 4 30.71 -72.22 -18.05
N SER A 5 29.78 -72.99 -17.49
CA SER A 5 28.41 -72.52 -17.25
C SER A 5 28.35 -71.80 -15.90
N PHE A 6 28.14 -70.46 -15.91
CA PHE A 6 27.86 -69.69 -14.72
C PHE A 6 26.37 -69.79 -14.41
N ARG A 7 26.01 -70.36 -13.26
CA ARG A 7 24.63 -70.35 -12.73
C ARG A 7 24.44 -69.15 -11.82
N PHE A 8 23.60 -68.25 -12.22
CA PHE A 8 23.10 -67.13 -11.34
C PHE A 8 22.05 -67.70 -10.36
N ARG A 9 22.31 -67.53 -9.08
CA ARG A 9 21.32 -67.73 -8.02
C ARG A 9 20.60 -66.37 -7.80
N PRO A 10 19.27 -66.30 -7.77
CA PRO A 10 18.55 -65.07 -7.36
C PRO A 10 18.58 -64.98 -5.83
N ALA A 11 19.14 -63.90 -5.31
CA ALA A 11 19.04 -63.53 -3.91
C ALA A 11 17.69 -62.86 -3.67
N ALA A 12 16.90 -63.43 -2.78
CA ALA A 12 15.66 -62.83 -2.31
C ALA A 12 15.99 -61.67 -1.37
N LEU A 13 15.61 -60.45 -1.74
CA LEU A 13 15.62 -59.25 -0.88
C LEU A 13 14.33 -59.22 -0.05
N PRO A 14 14.38 -58.99 1.26
CA PRO A 14 13.21 -58.80 2.08
C PRO A 14 12.60 -57.39 1.79
N LEU A 15 11.33 -57.33 1.42
CA LEU A 15 10.54 -56.13 1.40
C LEU A 15 10.33 -55.64 2.86
N GLN A 16 11.19 -54.73 3.32
CA GLN A 16 10.90 -53.90 4.49
C GLN A 16 10.00 -52.78 4.03
N GLY A 17 8.71 -52.88 4.34
CA GLY A 17 7.72 -51.83 4.15
C GLY A 17 8.04 -50.63 5.03
N ALA A 18 8.66 -49.61 4.47
CA ALA A 18 8.78 -48.32 5.11
C ALA A 18 7.41 -47.59 5.00
N LEU A 19 6.68 -47.63 6.12
CA LEU A 19 5.46 -46.85 6.30
C LEU A 19 5.83 -45.38 6.33
N LEU A 20 5.73 -44.69 5.15
CA LEU A 20 5.93 -43.24 5.02
C LEU A 20 4.75 -42.54 5.70
N ILE A 21 4.87 -42.22 6.99
CA ILE A 21 3.93 -41.33 7.69
C ILE A 21 4.18 -39.93 7.11
N LEU A 22 3.37 -39.53 6.13
CA LEU A 22 3.25 -38.16 5.72
C LEU A 22 2.67 -37.36 6.91
N LEU A 23 3.56 -36.73 7.67
CA LEU A 23 3.20 -35.67 8.62
C LEU A 23 2.66 -34.50 7.77
N LEU A 24 1.35 -34.47 7.59
CA LEU A 24 0.63 -33.26 7.18
C LEU A 24 0.87 -32.21 8.26
N ALA A 25 1.90 -31.39 8.08
CA ALA A 25 2.04 -30.19 8.88
C ALA A 25 0.78 -29.33 8.68
N PRO A 26 0.07 -28.97 9.76
CA PRO A 26 -1.06 -28.09 9.64
C PRO A 26 -0.56 -26.80 8.99
N ALA A 27 -1.18 -26.40 7.88
CA ALA A 27 -0.96 -25.09 7.31
C ALA A 27 -1.24 -24.07 8.43
N SER A 28 -0.17 -23.49 8.98
CA SER A 28 -0.28 -22.45 10.02
C SER A 28 -0.98 -21.26 9.37
N GLY A 29 -2.30 -21.25 9.43
CA GLY A 29 -3.09 -20.06 9.11
C GLY A 29 -2.57 -18.95 10.01
N ALA A 30 -1.94 -17.93 9.42
CA ALA A 30 -1.53 -16.77 10.18
C ALA A 30 -2.74 -16.24 10.95
N ALA A 31 -2.61 -16.12 12.26
CA ALA A 31 -3.64 -15.52 13.09
C ALA A 31 -3.95 -14.11 12.55
N PRO A 32 -5.21 -13.66 12.58
CA PRO A 32 -5.56 -12.30 12.17
C PRO A 32 -4.76 -11.30 13.01
N ALA A 33 -4.22 -10.27 12.34
CA ALA A 33 -3.42 -9.24 13.01
C ALA A 33 -4.27 -8.54 14.08
N SER A 34 -3.68 -8.36 15.25
CA SER A 34 -4.35 -7.80 16.43
C SER A 34 -4.32 -6.26 16.44
N ALA A 35 -5.09 -5.65 17.34
CA ALA A 35 -5.03 -4.21 17.61
C ALA A 35 -3.63 -3.75 18.08
N ALA A 36 -2.89 -4.63 18.77
CA ALA A 36 -1.50 -4.38 19.18
C ALA A 36 -0.58 -4.31 17.96
N ASP A 37 -0.79 -5.18 16.96
CA ASP A 37 -0.01 -5.18 15.72
C ASP A 37 -0.26 -3.92 14.90
N LEU A 38 -1.50 -3.40 14.86
CA LEU A 38 -1.81 -2.13 14.21
C LEU A 38 -1.07 -0.97 14.89
N SER A 39 -1.06 -0.90 16.21
CA SER A 39 -0.34 0.14 16.97
C SER A 39 1.17 0.09 16.71
N ALA A 40 1.75 -1.11 16.69
CA ALA A 40 3.17 -1.32 16.35
C ALA A 40 3.47 -0.89 14.92
N ALA A 41 2.59 -1.22 13.96
CA ALA A 41 2.73 -0.81 12.56
C ALA A 41 2.66 0.72 12.39
N VAL A 42 1.76 1.39 13.11
CA VAL A 42 1.67 2.87 13.13
C VAL A 42 2.96 3.48 13.68
N THR A 43 3.49 2.95 14.78
CA THR A 43 4.74 3.44 15.38
C THR A 43 5.92 3.29 14.42
N ALA A 44 6.08 2.12 13.81
CA ALA A 44 7.16 1.85 12.86
C ALA A 44 7.06 2.74 11.61
N ALA A 45 5.89 2.82 10.99
CA ALA A 45 5.68 3.66 9.82
C ALA A 45 5.92 5.15 10.12
N THR A 46 5.51 5.61 11.29
CA THR A 46 5.74 7.00 11.75
C THR A 46 7.23 7.30 11.87
N ALA A 47 8.00 6.39 12.46
CA ALA A 47 9.44 6.56 12.62
C ALA A 47 10.16 6.63 11.27
N GLU A 48 9.81 5.74 10.34
CA GLU A 48 10.39 5.72 8.99
C GLU A 48 10.02 6.99 8.19
N LEU A 49 8.76 7.42 8.23
CA LEU A 49 8.30 8.63 7.53
C LEU A 49 8.89 9.91 8.13
N ARG A 50 9.14 9.96 9.44
CA ARG A 50 9.83 11.08 10.07
C ARG A 50 11.25 11.26 9.53
N GLN A 51 11.97 10.16 9.30
CA GLN A 51 13.30 10.23 8.68
C GLN A 51 13.22 10.77 7.24
N GLY A 52 12.24 10.31 6.44
CA GLY A 52 11.98 10.85 5.10
C GLY A 52 11.64 12.34 5.12
N TRP A 53 10.78 12.75 6.06
CA TRP A 53 10.40 14.15 6.25
C TRP A 53 11.59 15.06 6.53
N SER A 54 12.51 14.61 7.38
CA SER A 54 13.72 15.36 7.70
C SER A 54 14.77 15.37 6.59
N ALA A 55 14.71 14.39 5.69
CA ALA A 55 15.62 14.28 4.55
C ALA A 55 15.14 15.02 3.29
N ASP A 56 13.85 15.32 3.18
CA ASP A 56 13.28 16.03 2.03
C ASP A 56 13.46 17.54 2.22
N PRO A 57 14.14 18.25 1.28
CA PRO A 57 14.39 19.69 1.38
C PRO A 57 13.12 20.54 1.54
N THR A 58 11.98 20.07 1.05
CA THR A 58 10.71 20.80 1.13
C THR A 58 10.05 20.71 2.50
N THR A 59 10.40 19.71 3.29
CA THR A 59 9.81 19.45 4.61
C THR A 59 10.78 19.54 5.76
N ALA A 60 12.09 19.46 5.52
CA ALA A 60 13.13 19.43 6.55
C ALA A 60 13.07 20.62 7.55
N ALA A 61 12.67 21.80 7.08
CA ALA A 61 12.51 22.98 7.92
C ALA A 61 11.17 23.00 8.69
N LEU A 62 10.24 22.10 8.39
CA LEU A 62 8.93 22.04 9.03
C LEU A 62 8.95 21.03 10.18
N PRO A 63 8.36 21.34 11.35
CA PRO A 63 8.23 20.36 12.40
C PRO A 63 7.39 19.18 11.93
N PHE A 64 7.85 17.95 12.20
CA PHE A 64 7.11 16.73 11.89
C PHE A 64 5.84 16.66 12.76
N PRO A 65 4.64 16.50 12.19
CA PRO A 65 3.41 16.36 12.97
C PRO A 65 3.44 15.14 13.88
N SER A 66 2.82 15.24 15.06
CA SER A 66 2.54 14.04 15.85
C SER A 66 1.55 13.15 15.09
N VAL A 67 1.72 11.84 15.22
CA VAL A 67 0.83 10.84 14.60
C VAL A 67 0.15 10.07 15.71
N ARG A 68 -1.17 10.06 15.72
CA ARG A 68 -1.95 9.45 16.79
C ARG A 68 -3.04 8.53 16.24
N LEU A 69 -3.03 7.29 16.73
CA LEU A 69 -4.12 6.34 16.51
C LEU A 69 -5.21 6.62 17.55
N LEU A 70 -6.41 6.93 17.08
CA LEU A 70 -7.54 7.26 17.93
C LEU A 70 -8.05 6.02 18.69
N PRO A 71 -8.72 6.20 19.83
CA PRO A 71 -9.45 5.12 20.51
C PRO A 71 -10.61 4.60 19.61
N PRO A 72 -11.14 3.39 19.89
CA PRO A 72 -12.14 2.75 19.01
C PRO A 72 -13.44 3.55 18.80
N ASP A 73 -13.83 4.36 19.77
CA ASP A 73 -15.05 5.16 19.79
C ASP A 73 -14.90 6.57 19.23
N ALA A 74 -13.69 6.93 18.76
CA ALA A 74 -13.38 8.25 18.22
C ALA A 74 -13.10 8.19 16.71
N SER A 75 -13.71 9.10 15.96
CA SER A 75 -13.45 9.26 14.52
C SER A 75 -12.50 10.43 14.26
N VAL A 76 -11.77 10.36 13.15
CA VAL A 76 -10.89 11.45 12.68
C VAL A 76 -11.69 12.73 12.52
N GLN A 77 -12.86 12.69 11.88
CA GLN A 77 -13.67 13.86 11.65
C GLN A 77 -14.24 14.45 12.94
N GLY A 78 -14.78 13.61 13.83
CA GLY A 78 -15.32 14.06 15.11
C GLY A 78 -14.28 14.70 16.01
N THR A 79 -13.02 14.24 15.93
CA THR A 79 -11.91 14.78 16.70
C THR A 79 -11.35 16.06 16.06
N CYS A 80 -11.18 16.08 14.73
CA CYS A 80 -10.53 17.16 14.01
C CYS A 80 -11.44 18.37 13.80
N ASN A 81 -12.68 18.13 13.41
CA ASN A 81 -13.67 19.19 13.17
C ASN A 81 -15.09 18.68 13.48
N PRO A 82 -15.50 18.69 14.76
CA PRO A 82 -16.79 18.14 15.17
C PRO A 82 -18.00 18.89 14.62
N LYS A 83 -17.81 20.13 14.18
CA LYS A 83 -18.90 20.98 13.63
C LYS A 83 -19.03 20.86 12.11
N ALA A 84 -18.05 20.25 11.42
CA ALA A 84 -18.13 20.09 9.98
C ALA A 84 -19.14 19.00 9.59
N PRO A 85 -19.80 19.15 8.43
CA PRO A 85 -20.65 18.09 7.89
C PRO A 85 -19.84 16.80 7.67
N ALA A 86 -20.49 15.66 7.85
CA ALA A 86 -19.85 14.38 7.69
C ALA A 86 -19.28 14.21 6.28
N ARG A 87 -17.99 13.91 6.18
CA ARG A 87 -17.35 13.58 4.91
C ARG A 87 -17.74 12.18 4.47
N VAL A 88 -18.03 12.03 3.19
CA VAL A 88 -18.32 10.72 2.60
C VAL A 88 -17.36 10.50 1.43
N PRO A 89 -16.49 9.50 1.51
CA PRO A 89 -16.30 8.56 2.63
C PRO A 89 -15.62 9.19 3.85
N ALA A 90 -15.86 8.62 5.03
CA ALA A 90 -15.17 9.04 6.24
C ALA A 90 -13.64 8.85 6.10
N PRO A 91 -12.84 9.85 6.48
CA PRO A 91 -11.38 9.76 6.38
C PRO A 91 -10.83 8.75 7.38
N ARG A 92 -9.99 7.82 6.89
CA ARG A 92 -9.26 6.88 7.76
C ARG A 92 -8.04 7.50 8.41
N ALA A 93 -7.49 8.52 7.78
CA ALA A 93 -6.45 9.37 8.33
C ALA A 93 -6.61 10.78 7.77
N ALA A 94 -6.23 11.79 8.53
CA ALA A 94 -6.15 13.17 8.06
C ALA A 94 -5.18 13.99 8.90
N TYR A 95 -4.61 15.03 8.32
CA TYR A 95 -3.93 16.08 9.05
C TYR A 95 -4.97 17.02 9.66
N CYS A 96 -4.92 17.18 10.97
CA CYS A 96 -5.79 18.07 11.73
C CYS A 96 -5.10 19.41 11.96
N ALA A 97 -5.48 20.41 11.19
CA ALA A 97 -4.83 21.74 11.26
C ALA A 97 -5.01 22.42 12.63
N SER A 98 -6.13 22.17 13.32
CA SER A 98 -6.41 22.76 14.63
C SER A 98 -5.49 22.26 15.76
N SER A 99 -5.05 20.98 15.69
CA SER A 99 -4.14 20.39 16.67
C SER A 99 -2.70 20.23 16.16
N GLY A 100 -2.47 20.36 14.84
CA GLY A 100 -1.18 20.10 14.22
C GLY A 100 -0.81 18.62 14.17
N GLU A 101 -1.78 17.71 14.29
CA GLU A 101 -1.58 16.27 14.38
C GLU A 101 -2.06 15.54 13.11
N VAL A 102 -1.47 14.40 12.83
CA VAL A 102 -2.05 13.38 11.97
C VAL A 102 -2.84 12.40 12.82
N LEU A 103 -4.14 12.32 12.59
CA LEU A 103 -5.06 11.43 13.26
C LEU A 103 -5.38 10.22 12.39
N LEU A 104 -5.39 9.03 12.99
CA LEU A 104 -5.77 7.78 12.35
C LEU A 104 -6.99 7.19 13.04
N ASP A 105 -7.99 6.82 12.25
CA ASP A 105 -9.20 6.15 12.71
C ASP A 105 -8.92 4.67 12.94
N ARG A 106 -8.93 4.25 14.20
CA ARG A 106 -8.64 2.85 14.56
C ARG A 106 -9.67 1.91 13.95
N GLU A 107 -10.95 2.20 14.09
CA GLU A 107 -12.03 1.31 13.66
C GLU A 107 -12.01 1.09 12.15
N LEU A 108 -11.77 2.18 11.39
CA LEU A 108 -11.70 2.10 9.93
C LEU A 108 -10.42 1.45 9.41
N LEU A 109 -9.34 1.39 10.21
CA LEU A 109 -8.06 0.79 9.83
C LEU A 109 -7.92 -0.66 10.29
N GLU A 110 -8.44 -1.02 11.46
CA GLU A 110 -8.22 -2.33 12.09
C GLU A 110 -8.73 -3.48 11.21
N LYS A 111 -9.95 -3.36 10.69
CA LYS A 111 -10.56 -4.39 9.85
C LYS A 111 -9.80 -4.63 8.54
N PRO A 112 -9.47 -3.61 7.72
CA PRO A 112 -8.68 -3.84 6.51
C PRO A 112 -7.25 -4.28 6.83
N TYR A 113 -6.64 -3.79 7.91
CA TYR A 113 -5.32 -4.20 8.36
C TYR A 113 -5.28 -5.69 8.73
N GLY A 114 -6.23 -6.14 9.57
CA GLY A 114 -6.29 -7.53 10.03
C GLY A 114 -6.66 -8.55 8.94
N ARG A 115 -7.27 -8.10 7.83
CA ARG A 115 -7.60 -8.95 6.67
C ARG A 115 -6.50 -9.00 5.61
N ALA A 116 -5.58 -8.05 5.65
CA ALA A 116 -4.51 -7.95 4.66
C ALA A 116 -3.37 -8.93 4.98
N GLN A 117 -2.64 -9.33 3.94
CA GLN A 117 -1.33 -9.94 4.14
C GLN A 117 -0.40 -8.96 4.88
N PRO A 118 0.56 -9.42 5.69
CA PRO A 118 1.37 -8.55 6.54
C PRO A 118 2.07 -7.39 5.80
N SER A 119 2.59 -7.64 4.59
CA SER A 119 3.23 -6.60 3.76
C SER A 119 2.23 -5.54 3.29
N VAL A 120 1.01 -5.95 2.92
CA VAL A 120 -0.07 -5.06 2.48
C VAL A 120 -0.66 -4.31 3.67
N GLY A 121 -0.81 -4.95 4.84
CA GLY A 121 -1.25 -4.29 6.07
C GLY A 121 -0.31 -3.15 6.47
N ARG A 122 1.00 -3.40 6.48
CA ARG A 122 2.01 -2.34 6.71
C ARG A 122 1.93 -1.24 5.65
N ALA A 123 1.83 -1.62 4.37
CA ALA A 123 1.72 -0.65 3.29
C ALA A 123 0.47 0.23 3.42
N LEU A 124 -0.66 -0.34 3.87
CA LEU A 124 -1.91 0.38 4.11
C LEU A 124 -1.70 1.47 5.17
N VAL A 125 -1.12 1.13 6.32
CA VAL A 125 -0.83 2.08 7.40
C VAL A 125 0.14 3.15 6.93
N THR A 126 1.25 2.75 6.29
CA THR A 126 2.27 3.66 5.78
C THR A 126 1.70 4.62 4.75
N TYR A 127 0.87 4.13 3.82
CA TYR A 127 0.16 4.94 2.83
C TYR A 127 -0.73 5.99 3.50
N TRP A 128 -1.54 5.61 4.48
CA TRP A 128 -2.46 6.53 5.15
C TRP A 128 -1.73 7.62 5.92
N ILE A 129 -0.65 7.28 6.63
CA ILE A 129 0.16 8.28 7.32
C ILE A 129 0.84 9.22 6.32
N ALA A 130 1.44 8.69 5.25
CA ALA A 130 2.12 9.50 4.24
C ALA A 130 1.16 10.47 3.53
N THR A 131 -0.04 10.03 3.18
CA THR A 131 -1.04 10.90 2.55
C THR A 131 -1.56 11.98 3.51
N ALA A 132 -1.80 11.64 4.78
CA ALA A 132 -2.20 12.61 5.78
C ALA A 132 -1.10 13.63 6.10
N LEU A 133 0.18 13.20 6.15
CA LEU A 133 1.32 14.11 6.24
C LEU A 133 1.38 15.07 5.05
N ALA A 134 1.13 14.55 3.84
CA ALA A 134 1.13 15.34 2.62
C ALA A 134 -0.01 16.37 2.57
N GLU A 135 -1.16 16.10 3.22
CA GLU A 135 -2.25 17.08 3.34
C GLU A 135 -1.81 18.38 4.01
N ARG A 136 -0.86 18.33 4.96
CA ARG A 136 -0.26 19.51 5.59
C ARG A 136 0.46 20.42 4.58
N LEU A 137 0.98 19.85 3.50
CA LEU A 137 1.74 20.57 2.48
C LEU A 137 0.82 21.20 1.41
N LEU A 138 -0.47 20.91 1.48
CA LEU A 138 -1.46 21.47 0.57
C LEU A 138 -2.04 22.77 1.15
N PRO A 139 -2.50 23.70 0.30
CA PRO A 139 -3.28 24.84 0.75
C PRO A 139 -4.44 24.40 1.65
N ALA A 140 -4.79 25.22 2.62
CA ALA A 140 -5.93 24.91 3.48
C ALA A 140 -7.20 24.67 2.64
N ALA A 141 -7.93 23.62 2.99
CA ALA A 141 -9.23 23.40 2.35
C ALA A 141 -10.21 24.51 2.80
N PRO A 142 -11.09 24.98 1.90
CA PRO A 142 -12.18 25.86 2.32
C PRO A 142 -13.00 25.22 3.44
N GLU A 143 -13.50 26.05 4.36
CA GLU A 143 -14.39 25.57 5.41
C GLU A 143 -15.64 24.92 4.78
N GLY A 144 -16.03 23.76 5.30
CA GLY A 144 -17.16 23.00 4.79
C GLY A 144 -16.91 22.27 3.47
N ALA A 145 -15.69 22.32 2.91
CA ALA A 145 -15.35 21.53 1.74
C ALA A 145 -15.57 20.05 2.01
N GLY A 146 -16.37 19.41 1.18
CA GLY A 146 -16.55 17.97 1.15
C GLY A 146 -15.27 17.23 0.69
N SER A 147 -15.42 15.96 0.36
CA SER A 147 -14.34 15.22 -0.30
C SER A 147 -14.10 15.80 -1.70
N ASP A 148 -12.82 16.06 -2.01
CA ASP A 148 -12.38 16.61 -3.29
C ASP A 148 -11.38 15.63 -3.91
N PRO A 149 -11.68 15.02 -5.07
CA PRO A 149 -10.79 14.07 -5.73
C PRO A 149 -9.44 14.69 -6.11
N LEU A 150 -9.42 15.97 -6.49
CA LEU A 150 -8.18 16.67 -6.80
C LEU A 150 -7.26 16.70 -5.59
N ARG A 151 -7.78 17.11 -4.44
CA ARG A 151 -7.02 17.20 -3.19
C ARG A 151 -6.53 15.83 -2.72
N ILE A 152 -7.36 14.80 -2.82
CA ILE A 152 -7.00 13.42 -2.46
C ILE A 152 -5.86 12.90 -3.35
N LEU A 153 -5.93 13.16 -4.65
CA LEU A 153 -4.88 12.75 -5.59
C LEU A 153 -3.58 13.52 -5.37
N GLN A 154 -3.66 14.83 -5.07
CA GLN A 154 -2.48 15.61 -4.70
C GLN A 154 -1.83 15.07 -3.42
N ALA A 155 -2.61 14.81 -2.37
CA ALA A 155 -2.10 14.22 -1.13
C ALA A 155 -1.50 12.83 -1.37
N THR A 156 -2.12 12.02 -2.23
CA THR A 156 -1.60 10.70 -2.61
C THR A 156 -0.27 10.80 -3.35
N CYS A 157 -0.15 11.70 -4.33
CA CYS A 157 1.07 11.92 -5.08
C CYS A 157 2.20 12.45 -4.17
N ARG A 158 1.96 13.49 -3.39
CA ARG A 158 2.94 14.03 -2.43
C ARG A 158 3.30 13.04 -1.32
N GLY A 159 2.35 12.23 -0.88
CA GLY A 159 2.59 11.09 0.01
C GLY A 159 3.55 10.08 -0.62
N GLY A 160 3.43 9.83 -1.93
CA GLY A 160 4.37 9.03 -2.70
C GLY A 160 5.79 9.63 -2.71
N VAL A 161 5.93 10.95 -2.83
CA VAL A 161 7.25 11.65 -2.73
C VAL A 161 7.87 11.43 -1.36
N LEU A 162 7.10 11.66 -0.27
CA LEU A 162 7.58 11.43 1.11
C LEU A 162 7.99 9.97 1.33
N LEU A 163 7.23 9.01 0.80
CA LEU A 163 7.56 7.59 0.84
C LEU A 163 8.85 7.29 0.07
N GLY A 164 9.02 7.90 -1.09
CA GLY A 164 10.22 7.75 -1.93
C GLY A 164 11.50 8.21 -1.23
N ALA A 165 11.42 9.29 -0.46
CA ALA A 165 12.52 9.84 0.32
C ALA A 165 12.76 9.08 1.65
N SER A 166 11.80 8.28 2.10
CA SER A 166 11.81 7.61 3.40
C SER A 166 12.50 6.24 3.37
N PRO A 167 13.12 5.79 4.48
CA PRO A 167 13.52 4.40 4.68
C PRO A 167 12.38 3.40 4.50
N ALA A 168 11.11 3.81 4.70
CA ALA A 168 9.93 3.01 4.42
C ALA A 168 9.93 2.44 2.99
N ARG A 169 10.53 3.17 2.03
CA ARG A 169 10.67 2.69 0.65
C ARG A 169 11.47 1.39 0.55
N LYS A 170 12.44 1.16 1.44
CA LYS A 170 13.23 -0.07 1.49
C LYS A 170 12.40 -1.26 1.99
N SER A 171 11.41 -1.01 2.84
CA SER A 171 10.46 -2.01 3.35
C SER A 171 9.51 -2.53 2.26
N PHE A 172 9.38 -1.78 1.17
CA PHE A 172 8.58 -2.14 -0.01
C PHE A 172 9.47 -2.16 -1.26
N PRO A 173 10.32 -3.19 -1.43
CA PRO A 173 11.31 -3.26 -2.52
C PRO A 173 10.67 -3.17 -3.90
N ASP A 174 9.46 -3.67 -4.08
CA ASP A 174 8.60 -3.27 -5.19
C ASP A 174 7.44 -2.40 -4.66
N ALA A 175 6.82 -1.62 -5.53
CA ALA A 175 5.73 -0.73 -5.13
C ALA A 175 4.38 -1.43 -5.00
N THR A 176 4.30 -2.75 -5.24
CA THR A 176 3.03 -3.49 -5.32
C THR A 176 2.19 -3.38 -4.04
N PRO A 177 2.73 -3.60 -2.82
CA PRO A 177 1.94 -3.46 -1.61
C PRO A 177 1.40 -2.04 -1.43
N LEU A 178 2.19 -1.01 -1.76
CA LEU A 178 1.76 0.39 -1.69
C LEU A 178 0.70 0.71 -2.76
N LEU A 179 0.84 0.17 -3.97
CA LEU A 179 -0.15 0.32 -5.04
C LEU A 179 -1.48 -0.33 -4.64
N ILE A 180 -1.45 -1.51 -4.04
CA ILE A 180 -2.63 -2.18 -3.50
C ILE A 180 -3.28 -1.30 -2.41
N ALA A 181 -2.47 -0.74 -1.49
CA ALA A 181 -2.96 0.14 -0.44
C ALA A 181 -3.67 1.38 -1.01
N ALA A 182 -3.07 2.08 -1.97
CA ALA A 182 -3.67 3.25 -2.61
C ALA A 182 -4.96 2.92 -3.36
N ARG A 183 -4.97 1.81 -4.12
CA ARG A 183 -6.15 1.38 -4.87
C ARG A 183 -7.29 0.95 -3.96
N SER A 184 -7.01 0.30 -2.83
CA SER A 184 -8.00 -0.17 -1.86
C SER A 184 -8.38 0.86 -0.79
N ALA A 185 -7.76 2.05 -0.80
CA ALA A 185 -7.96 3.08 0.21
C ALA A 185 -9.43 3.46 0.42
N TYR A 186 -10.19 3.49 -0.69
CA TYR A 186 -11.61 3.79 -0.69
C TYR A 186 -12.35 2.81 -1.61
N GLY A 187 -13.63 2.57 -1.34
CA GLY A 187 -14.47 1.75 -2.23
C GLY A 187 -14.77 2.48 -3.54
N ASP A 188 -14.98 1.72 -4.63
CA ASP A 188 -15.21 2.26 -5.98
C ASP A 188 -16.47 3.15 -6.08
N ARG A 189 -17.46 2.92 -5.22
CA ARG A 189 -18.66 3.79 -5.11
C ARG A 189 -18.35 5.25 -4.77
N TYR A 190 -17.15 5.54 -4.28
CA TYR A 190 -16.70 6.89 -3.92
C TYR A 190 -15.76 7.52 -4.96
N ALA A 191 -15.61 6.90 -6.14
CA ALA A 191 -14.65 7.35 -7.15
C ALA A 191 -14.80 8.84 -7.53
N THR A 192 -16.02 9.35 -7.58
CA THR A 192 -16.28 10.77 -7.87
C THR A 192 -15.82 11.72 -6.77
N ALA A 193 -15.76 11.25 -5.53
CA ALA A 193 -15.39 12.06 -4.37
C ALA A 193 -13.89 11.98 -4.05
N VAL A 194 -13.21 10.86 -4.41
CA VAL A 194 -11.83 10.59 -3.96
C VAL A 194 -10.90 10.13 -5.09
N GLY A 195 -11.34 10.22 -6.34
CA GLY A 195 -10.69 9.62 -7.49
C GLY A 195 -10.94 8.11 -7.58
N SER A 196 -10.79 7.52 -8.77
CA SER A 196 -10.90 6.08 -8.95
C SER A 196 -9.71 5.33 -8.32
N ALA A 197 -9.85 4.01 -8.15
CA ALA A 197 -8.75 3.15 -7.69
C ALA A 197 -7.50 3.31 -8.56
N SER A 198 -7.68 3.37 -9.89
CA SER A 198 -6.58 3.53 -10.83
C SER A 198 -5.93 4.92 -10.75
N GLN A 199 -6.73 5.98 -10.59
CA GLN A 199 -6.22 7.34 -10.42
C GLN A 199 -5.39 7.48 -9.14
N ARG A 200 -5.84 6.91 -8.03
CA ARG A 200 -5.06 6.88 -6.78
C ARG A 200 -3.77 6.08 -6.93
N GLY A 201 -3.84 4.93 -7.60
CA GLY A 201 -2.64 4.14 -7.90
C GLY A 201 -1.64 4.88 -8.78
N TYR A 202 -2.13 5.56 -9.83
CA TYR A 202 -1.31 6.39 -10.69
C TYR A 202 -0.65 7.54 -9.92
N ALA A 203 -1.42 8.30 -9.14
CA ALA A 203 -0.90 9.40 -8.33
C ALA A 203 0.20 8.95 -7.37
N LEU A 204 0.01 7.82 -6.66
CA LEU A 204 1.03 7.25 -5.78
C LEU A 204 2.31 6.90 -6.55
N LEU A 205 2.19 6.16 -7.67
CA LEU A 205 3.35 5.73 -8.46
C LEU A 205 4.09 6.93 -9.06
N THR A 206 3.37 7.95 -9.47
CA THR A 206 3.92 9.23 -9.93
C THR A 206 4.79 9.87 -8.85
N GLY A 207 4.26 9.97 -7.62
CA GLY A 207 5.03 10.46 -6.47
C GLY A 207 6.23 9.60 -6.10
N LEU A 208 6.17 8.29 -6.32
CA LEU A 208 7.29 7.36 -6.15
C LEU A 208 8.33 7.43 -7.29
N GLY A 209 8.13 8.28 -8.29
CA GLY A 209 9.06 8.46 -9.41
C GLY A 209 8.86 7.49 -10.57
N ALA A 210 7.67 6.92 -10.75
CA ALA A 210 7.35 6.06 -11.89
C ALA A 210 7.18 6.84 -13.20
N THR A 211 6.88 8.14 -13.13
CA THR A 211 6.80 9.04 -14.27
C THR A 211 8.02 9.96 -14.33
N ALA A 212 8.46 10.33 -15.55
CA ALA A 212 9.71 11.06 -15.75
C ALA A 212 9.68 12.48 -15.17
N THR A 213 8.51 13.11 -15.13
CA THR A 213 8.30 14.45 -14.60
C THR A 213 6.99 14.49 -13.82
N SER A 214 7.08 14.84 -12.56
CA SER A 214 5.89 15.07 -11.75
C SER A 214 6.15 16.20 -10.76
N SER A 215 5.21 17.13 -10.68
CA SER A 215 5.15 18.19 -9.68
C SER A 215 4.19 17.87 -8.54
N CYS A 216 3.30 16.88 -8.71
CA CYS A 216 2.17 16.62 -7.82
C CYS A 216 1.32 17.89 -7.58
N ASP A 217 1.27 18.81 -8.55
CA ASP A 217 0.52 20.05 -8.43
C ASP A 217 -0.97 19.87 -8.78
N ALA A 218 -1.73 20.95 -8.59
CA ALA A 218 -3.17 20.94 -8.86
C ALA A 218 -3.49 20.71 -10.33
N ALA A 219 -2.69 21.24 -11.25
CA ALA A 219 -2.93 21.13 -12.70
C ALA A 219 -2.72 19.68 -13.17
N GLU A 220 -1.63 19.04 -12.74
CA GLU A 220 -1.35 17.63 -13.04
C GLU A 220 -2.44 16.70 -12.48
N MET A 221 -2.84 16.91 -11.23
CA MET A 221 -3.88 16.07 -10.63
C MET A 221 -5.27 16.36 -11.21
N ALA A 222 -5.56 17.58 -11.63
CA ALA A 222 -6.79 17.90 -12.36
C ALA A 222 -6.83 17.22 -13.75
N ALA A 223 -5.69 17.12 -14.42
CA ALA A 223 -5.56 16.33 -15.63
C ALA A 223 -5.81 14.83 -15.38
N LEU A 224 -5.27 14.29 -14.29
CA LEU A 224 -5.51 12.89 -13.88
C LEU A 224 -6.98 12.63 -13.57
N VAL A 225 -7.68 13.55 -12.90
CA VAL A 225 -9.14 13.44 -12.66
C VAL A 225 -9.90 13.29 -13.98
N LYS A 226 -9.45 13.96 -15.04
CA LYS A 226 -10.04 13.92 -16.39
C LYS A 226 -9.53 12.73 -17.24
N GLY A 227 -8.63 11.89 -16.69
CA GLY A 227 -7.97 10.82 -17.45
C GLY A 227 -6.93 11.31 -18.45
N ALA A 228 -6.56 12.60 -18.41
CA ALA A 228 -5.56 13.21 -19.28
C ALA A 228 -4.19 13.22 -18.55
N VAL A 229 -3.38 12.18 -18.76
CA VAL A 229 -2.08 12.03 -18.08
C VAL A 229 -0.95 11.91 -19.10
N PRO A 230 0.29 12.31 -18.73
CA PRO A 230 1.46 12.16 -19.60
C PRO A 230 1.74 10.70 -19.96
N ASP A 231 1.70 9.80 -18.98
CA ASP A 231 1.92 8.37 -19.18
C ASP A 231 0.58 7.59 -19.21
N ARG A 232 -0.08 7.65 -20.35
CA ARG A 232 -1.33 6.89 -20.59
C ARG A 232 -1.11 5.38 -20.53
N ALA A 233 0.08 4.89 -20.87
CA ALA A 233 0.37 3.47 -20.84
C ALA A 233 0.45 2.95 -19.39
N LEU A 234 1.02 3.75 -18.48
CA LEU A 234 1.02 3.43 -17.06
C LEU A 234 -0.40 3.41 -16.50
N LEU A 235 -1.22 4.44 -16.79
CA LEU A 235 -2.60 4.49 -16.32
C LEU A 235 -3.41 3.28 -16.85
N ALA A 236 -3.34 2.99 -18.14
CA ALA A 236 -4.00 1.83 -18.73
C ALA A 236 -3.53 0.50 -18.12
N THR A 237 -2.25 0.39 -17.77
CA THR A 237 -1.72 -0.79 -17.08
C THR A 237 -2.36 -0.95 -15.70
N ILE A 238 -2.51 0.15 -14.94
CA ILE A 238 -3.13 0.13 -13.62
C ILE A 238 -4.64 -0.17 -13.71
N GLU A 239 -5.31 0.35 -14.74
CA GLU A 239 -6.74 0.10 -14.99
C GLU A 239 -7.04 -1.38 -15.29
N GLN A 240 -6.12 -2.07 -15.95
CA GLN A 240 -6.23 -3.51 -16.25
C GLN A 240 -5.98 -4.41 -15.03
N LEU A 241 -5.46 -3.87 -13.92
CA LEU A 241 -5.26 -4.65 -12.72
C LEU A 241 -6.62 -5.05 -12.11
N PRO A 242 -6.74 -6.27 -11.58
CA PRO A 242 -7.98 -6.70 -10.95
C PRO A 242 -8.36 -5.79 -9.78
N PRO A 243 -9.66 -5.70 -9.45
CA PRO A 243 -10.12 -4.94 -8.28
C PRO A 243 -9.38 -5.36 -7.02
N PRO A 244 -8.96 -4.40 -6.15
CA PRO A 244 -8.09 -4.69 -5.01
C PRO A 244 -8.74 -5.58 -3.95
N ASP A 245 -10.06 -5.69 -3.93
CA ASP A 245 -10.84 -6.50 -3.00
C ASP A 245 -10.96 -7.98 -3.41
N ARG A 246 -10.64 -8.33 -4.65
CA ARG A 246 -10.85 -9.69 -5.17
C ARG A 246 -9.68 -10.64 -5.09
N ALA A 247 -8.45 -10.18 -5.05
CA ALA A 247 -7.31 -11.11 -4.91
C ALA A 247 -5.95 -10.41 -4.78
N TYR A 248 -5.50 -10.21 -3.59
CA TYR A 248 -4.10 -9.77 -3.35
C TYR A 248 -3.07 -10.69 -4.02
N GLY A 249 -3.33 -12.01 -4.08
CA GLY A 249 -2.46 -12.96 -4.76
C GLY A 249 -2.49 -12.86 -6.29
N SER A 250 -3.65 -12.62 -6.90
CA SER A 250 -3.77 -12.48 -8.35
C SER A 250 -3.26 -11.12 -8.85
N LEU A 251 -3.31 -10.07 -8.02
CA LEU A 251 -2.73 -8.78 -8.35
C LEU A 251 -1.20 -8.87 -8.48
N LEU A 252 -0.54 -9.52 -7.53
CA LEU A 252 0.90 -9.79 -7.60
C LEU A 252 1.25 -10.60 -8.85
N GLY A 253 0.48 -11.63 -9.17
CA GLY A 253 0.64 -12.43 -10.37
C GLY A 253 0.46 -11.63 -11.66
N ALA A 254 -0.54 -10.75 -11.73
CA ALA A 254 -0.79 -9.90 -12.89
C ALA A 254 0.34 -8.88 -13.12
N ILE A 255 0.83 -8.23 -12.05
CA ILE A 255 1.95 -7.28 -12.14
C ILE A 255 3.23 -7.99 -12.57
N ASN A 256 3.54 -9.15 -11.96
CA ASN A 256 4.73 -9.93 -12.30
C ASN A 256 4.67 -10.51 -13.71
N SER A 257 3.48 -10.91 -14.21
CA SER A 257 3.33 -11.46 -15.54
C SER A 257 3.52 -10.44 -16.66
N GLN A 258 3.17 -9.18 -16.41
CA GLN A 258 3.33 -8.10 -17.39
C GLN A 258 4.77 -7.61 -17.50
N CYS A 259 5.64 -7.98 -16.54
CA CYS A 259 7.06 -7.64 -16.52
C CYS A 259 7.38 -6.17 -16.87
N LYS A 260 6.48 -5.25 -16.56
CA LYS A 260 6.72 -3.81 -16.68
C LYS A 260 7.22 -3.30 -15.34
N PRO A 261 8.44 -2.71 -15.29
CA PRO A 261 8.90 -2.09 -14.06
C PRO A 261 7.94 -0.95 -13.71
N LEU A 262 7.24 -1.07 -12.58
CA LEU A 262 6.41 0.01 -12.03
C LEU A 262 7.27 1.22 -11.60
N LEU A 263 8.60 1.01 -11.49
CA LEU A 263 9.58 2.04 -11.18
C LEU A 263 10.77 1.94 -12.13
N PRO A 264 11.27 3.07 -12.68
CA PRO A 264 12.22 3.09 -13.81
C PRO A 264 13.62 2.50 -13.53
N LYS A 265 13.92 1.98 -12.35
CA LYS A 265 15.27 1.54 -11.98
C LYS A 265 15.40 0.06 -11.59
N ARG A 266 14.40 -0.81 -11.86
CA ARG A 266 14.55 -2.23 -11.50
C ARG A 266 14.28 -3.16 -12.68
N PRO A 267 15.22 -4.10 -12.94
CA PRO A 267 14.97 -5.19 -13.87
C PRO A 267 13.87 -6.10 -13.30
N CYS A 268 13.02 -6.61 -14.19
CA CYS A 268 12.06 -7.66 -13.85
C CYS A 268 12.79 -8.86 -13.22
N PRO A 269 12.22 -9.51 -12.19
CA PRO A 269 12.75 -10.78 -11.71
C PRO A 269 12.76 -11.78 -12.87
N ARG A 270 13.90 -12.41 -13.12
CA ARG A 270 14.01 -13.51 -14.10
C ARG A 270 13.06 -14.61 -13.65
N LYS A 271 12.23 -15.10 -14.59
CA LYS A 271 11.45 -16.32 -14.35
C LYS A 271 12.45 -17.42 -14.01
N GLN A 272 12.39 -17.95 -12.78
CA GLN A 272 13.05 -19.19 -12.41
C GLN A 272 12.27 -20.37 -12.96
#